data_c151e39cd1fc7a77ed5ac47e7a0d34af
#
_entry.id   c151e39cd1fc7a77ed5ac47e7a0d34af
#
_cell.length_a   1.000
_cell.length_b   1.000
_cell.length_c   1.000
_cell.angle_alpha   90.00
_cell.angle_beta   90.00
_cell.angle_gamma   90.00
#
_symmetry.space_group_name_H-M   'P 1'
#
loop_
_entity.id
_entity.type
_entity.pdbx_description
1 polymer ?
#
loop_
_entity_poly.entity_id
_entity_poly.type
_entity_poly.pdbx_seq_one_letter_code
_entity_poly.pdbx_strand_id
1 'polypeptide(L)'
;MIKFEHTLFALPFAFLGAIMAANGLPTLWQILWITLAMVGARSAAMTFNRIIDRNIDAANPRTAGRELPAGKLSVGFAWTFFAASLALFLLSAFMLNWLALALAPVALLFVLGYSYAKRFTAFAHVILGIALAISPSAAWIAVKGSLYSEVPILLSLIVMMWTAGFDVLYACQDFEYDRKAGLNSIPAKFGIAGALWIARLFHAQAFILLLFLFLLTELGWLAGAGVVLV
;
A
#
# COMPACT_ATOMS: atom_id res chain seq x y z
N MET A 1 1.89 16.86 -6.25
CA MET A 1 2.52 16.18 -5.10
C MET A 1 1.92 14.78 -4.90
N ILE A 2 0.62 14.64 -4.83
CA ILE A 2 -0.07 13.35 -4.77
C ILE A 2 -0.64 13.06 -6.15
N LYS A 3 -0.33 11.89 -6.69
CA LYS A 3 -1.01 11.39 -7.88
C LYS A 3 -2.27 10.68 -7.44
N PHE A 4 -3.43 11.22 -7.77
CA PHE A 4 -4.75 10.68 -7.42
C PHE A 4 -4.92 9.23 -7.93
N GLU A 5 -4.33 8.92 -9.06
CA GLU A 5 -4.27 7.58 -9.67
C GLU A 5 -3.77 6.52 -8.66
N HIS A 6 -2.79 6.85 -7.82
CA HIS A 6 -2.28 5.93 -6.81
C HIS A 6 -3.24 5.71 -5.62
N THR A 7 -4.14 6.65 -5.36
CA THR A 7 -5.19 6.47 -4.35
C THR A 7 -6.24 5.50 -4.85
N LEU A 8 -6.62 5.61 -6.13
CA LEU A 8 -7.54 4.67 -6.79
C LEU A 8 -7.02 3.24 -6.81
N PHE A 9 -5.71 3.05 -6.86
CA PHE A 9 -5.08 1.73 -6.88
C PHE A 9 -5.29 0.90 -5.60
N ALA A 10 -5.31 1.54 -4.43
CA ALA A 10 -5.48 0.85 -3.15
C ALA A 10 -6.96 0.67 -2.73
N LEU A 11 -7.86 1.51 -3.26
CA LEU A 11 -9.29 1.47 -2.93
C LEU A 11 -9.98 0.13 -3.25
N PRO A 12 -9.73 -0.53 -4.41
CA PRO A 12 -10.35 -1.81 -4.71
C PRO A 12 -10.08 -2.87 -3.65
N PHE A 13 -8.86 -2.92 -3.09
CA PHE A 13 -8.51 -3.88 -2.06
C PHE A 13 -9.24 -3.62 -0.74
N ALA A 14 -9.37 -2.34 -0.35
CA ALA A 14 -10.15 -1.97 0.83
C ALA A 14 -11.63 -2.31 0.63
N PHE A 15 -12.21 -1.99 -0.52
CA PHE A 15 -13.60 -2.32 -0.80
C PHE A 15 -13.85 -3.81 -0.91
N LEU A 16 -12.94 -4.58 -1.48
CA LEU A 16 -13.06 -6.03 -1.49
C LEU A 16 -13.13 -6.58 -0.06
N GLY A 17 -12.23 -6.14 0.84
CA GLY A 17 -12.28 -6.50 2.26
C GLY A 17 -13.58 -6.08 2.94
N ALA A 18 -14.08 -4.89 2.65
CA ALA A 18 -15.33 -4.38 3.21
C ALA A 18 -16.56 -5.15 2.70
N ILE A 19 -16.63 -5.44 1.40
CA ILE A 19 -17.74 -6.18 0.75
C ILE A 19 -17.79 -7.61 1.30
N MET A 20 -16.64 -8.29 1.38
CA MET A 20 -16.57 -9.64 1.95
C MET A 20 -16.92 -9.63 3.44
N ALA A 21 -16.49 -8.63 4.20
CA ALA A 21 -16.87 -8.46 5.59
C ALA A 21 -18.39 -8.26 5.77
N ALA A 22 -19.01 -7.47 4.91
CA ALA A 22 -20.44 -7.18 4.97
C ALA A 22 -21.32 -8.35 4.45
N ASN A 23 -20.74 -9.35 3.75
CA ASN A 23 -21.45 -10.32 2.93
C ASN A 23 -22.41 -9.64 1.93
N GLY A 24 -21.96 -8.55 1.32
CA GLY A 24 -22.75 -7.69 0.44
C GLY A 24 -22.23 -6.26 0.44
N LEU A 25 -23.06 -5.28 0.21
CA LEU A 25 -22.65 -3.88 0.22
C LEU A 25 -22.54 -3.36 1.66
N PRO A 26 -21.40 -2.75 2.04
CA PRO A 26 -21.27 -2.01 3.30
C PRO A 26 -22.27 -0.85 3.36
N THR A 27 -22.56 -0.35 4.56
CA THR A 27 -23.41 0.84 4.73
C THR A 27 -22.77 2.07 4.09
N LEU A 28 -23.57 3.06 3.70
CA LEU A 28 -23.06 4.32 3.14
C LEU A 28 -22.10 5.03 4.10
N TRP A 29 -22.33 4.92 5.42
CA TRP A 29 -21.44 5.42 6.46
C TRP A 29 -20.07 4.73 6.40
N GLN A 30 -20.03 3.41 6.32
CA GLN A 30 -18.80 2.63 6.22
C GLN A 30 -18.05 2.95 4.91
N ILE A 31 -18.76 3.00 3.78
CA ILE A 31 -18.19 3.37 2.48
C ILE A 31 -17.53 4.75 2.55
N LEU A 32 -18.23 5.74 3.10
CA LEU A 32 -17.71 7.11 3.23
C LEU A 32 -16.43 7.12 4.06
N TRP A 33 -16.47 6.57 5.29
CA TRP A 33 -15.33 6.67 6.21
C TRP A 33 -14.16 5.76 5.83
N ILE A 34 -14.40 4.60 5.21
CA ILE A 34 -13.33 3.78 4.62
C ILE A 34 -12.64 4.55 3.50
N THR A 35 -13.41 5.21 2.62
CA THR A 35 -12.85 6.03 1.53
C THR A 35 -12.00 7.18 2.09
N LEU A 36 -12.52 7.92 3.06
CA LEU A 36 -11.79 9.03 3.69
C LEU A 36 -10.54 8.54 4.44
N ALA A 37 -10.61 7.39 5.12
CA ALA A 37 -9.45 6.77 5.76
C ALA A 37 -8.37 6.43 4.73
N MET A 38 -8.73 5.82 3.60
CA MET A 38 -7.81 5.49 2.52
C MET A 38 -7.17 6.73 1.89
N VAL A 39 -7.97 7.78 1.64
CA VAL A 39 -7.47 9.06 1.13
C VAL A 39 -6.51 9.69 2.13
N GLY A 40 -6.86 9.74 3.41
CA GLY A 40 -6.03 10.29 4.49
C GLY A 40 -4.71 9.54 4.65
N ALA A 41 -4.78 8.21 4.81
CA ALA A 41 -3.59 7.36 4.98
C ALA A 41 -2.64 7.46 3.79
N ARG A 42 -3.19 7.38 2.56
CA ARG A 42 -2.38 7.44 1.33
C ARG A 42 -1.75 8.81 1.14
N SER A 43 -2.51 9.88 1.38
CA SER A 43 -2.02 11.25 1.29
C SER A 43 -0.91 11.51 2.31
N ALA A 44 -1.08 11.06 3.56
CA ALA A 44 -0.06 11.13 4.59
C ALA A 44 1.20 10.34 4.19
N ALA A 45 1.05 9.08 3.76
CA ALA A 45 2.16 8.22 3.35
C ALA A 45 2.98 8.82 2.21
N MET A 46 2.33 9.26 1.14
CA MET A 46 3.00 9.84 -0.03
C MET A 46 3.70 11.16 0.31
N THR A 47 3.03 12.01 1.10
CA THR A 47 3.62 13.29 1.50
C THR A 47 4.83 13.07 2.39
N PHE A 48 4.73 12.18 3.37
CA PHE A 48 5.83 11.81 4.25
C PHE A 48 7.02 11.25 3.45
N ASN A 49 6.76 10.32 2.54
CA ASN A 49 7.79 9.79 1.65
C ASN A 49 8.50 10.89 0.84
N ARG A 50 7.74 11.85 0.28
CA ARG A 50 8.31 13.00 -0.45
C ARG A 50 9.18 13.90 0.42
N ILE A 51 8.78 14.12 1.68
CA ILE A 51 9.56 14.93 2.62
C ILE A 51 10.87 14.22 2.97
N ILE A 52 10.78 12.93 3.33
CA ILE A 52 11.93 12.13 3.78
C ILE A 52 12.92 11.88 2.63
N ASP A 53 12.42 11.62 1.42
CA ASP A 53 13.25 11.31 0.26
C ASP A 53 13.65 12.55 -0.55
N ARG A 54 13.34 13.77 -0.11
CA ARG A 54 13.57 15.00 -0.87
C ARG A 54 14.98 15.10 -1.45
N ASN A 55 16.01 14.81 -0.66
CA ASN A 55 17.40 14.90 -1.09
C ASN A 55 17.79 13.78 -2.06
N ILE A 56 17.28 12.56 -1.84
CA ILE A 56 17.46 11.42 -2.73
C ILE A 56 16.77 11.69 -4.07
N ASP A 57 15.55 12.21 -4.01
CA ASP A 57 14.75 12.56 -5.19
C ASP A 57 15.43 13.68 -6.03
N ALA A 58 16.07 14.66 -5.37
CA ALA A 58 16.79 15.73 -6.05
C ALA A 58 18.02 15.24 -6.81
N ALA A 59 18.68 14.19 -6.30
CA ALA A 59 19.87 13.60 -6.90
C ALA A 59 19.55 12.59 -8.02
N ASN A 60 18.33 12.05 -8.08
CA ASN A 60 17.92 11.11 -9.11
C ASN A 60 17.29 11.83 -10.30
N PRO A 61 17.86 11.71 -11.53
CA PRO A 61 17.36 12.40 -12.73
C PRO A 61 15.87 12.15 -13.01
N ARG A 62 15.36 10.93 -12.69
CA ARG A 62 13.95 10.57 -12.88
C ARG A 62 13.00 11.32 -11.94
N THR A 63 13.46 11.67 -10.74
CA THR A 63 12.63 12.25 -9.68
C THR A 63 12.98 13.70 -9.33
N ALA A 64 14.06 14.26 -9.85
CA ALA A 64 14.50 15.64 -9.59
C ALA A 64 13.44 16.70 -9.98
N GLY A 65 12.60 16.41 -10.98
CA GLY A 65 11.49 17.27 -11.41
C GLY A 65 10.26 17.28 -10.50
N ARG A 66 10.24 16.47 -9.42
CA ARG A 66 9.13 16.43 -8.45
C ARG A 66 9.01 17.76 -7.71
N GLU A 67 7.81 18.06 -7.21
CA GLU A 67 7.46 19.40 -6.71
C GLU A 67 8.32 19.89 -5.55
N LEU A 68 8.66 19.01 -4.57
CA LEU A 68 9.49 19.37 -3.42
C LEU A 68 10.98 19.53 -3.79
N PRO A 69 11.64 18.57 -4.50
CA PRO A 69 13.00 18.75 -4.98
C PRO A 69 13.17 19.95 -5.91
N ALA A 70 12.19 20.18 -6.79
CA ALA A 70 12.20 21.30 -7.73
C ALA A 70 11.84 22.66 -7.10
N GLY A 71 11.56 22.72 -5.79
CA GLY A 71 11.19 23.95 -5.10
C GLY A 71 9.81 24.52 -5.46
N LYS A 72 8.97 23.79 -6.21
CA LYS A 72 7.61 24.21 -6.60
C LYS A 72 6.63 24.24 -5.44
N LEU A 73 6.91 23.49 -4.38
CA LEU A 73 6.15 23.46 -3.13
C LEU A 73 7.10 23.64 -1.95
N SER A 74 6.66 24.40 -0.93
CA SER A 74 7.45 24.56 0.29
C SER A 74 7.36 23.31 1.18
N VAL A 75 8.41 23.05 1.93
CA VAL A 75 8.46 21.95 2.92
C VAL A 75 7.42 22.18 4.04
N GLY A 76 7.20 23.46 4.42
CA GLY A 76 6.17 23.83 5.39
C GLY A 76 4.77 23.43 4.92
N PHE A 77 4.42 23.72 3.66
CA PHE A 77 3.16 23.27 3.08
C PHE A 77 3.03 21.74 3.12
N ALA A 78 4.11 21.03 2.77
CA ALA A 78 4.08 19.56 2.80
C ALA A 78 3.82 19.01 4.21
N TRP A 79 4.42 19.58 5.25
CA TRP A 79 4.17 19.19 6.63
C TRP A 79 2.74 19.49 7.08
N THR A 80 2.19 20.65 6.72
CA THR A 80 0.79 21.00 7.02
C THR A 80 -0.17 20.04 6.34
N PHE A 81 0.08 19.72 5.06
CA PHE A 81 -0.73 18.76 4.31
C PHE A 81 -0.62 17.35 4.89
N PHE A 82 0.57 16.92 5.32
CA PHE A 82 0.77 15.67 6.04
C PHE A 82 -0.07 15.62 7.32
N ALA A 83 0.02 16.66 8.16
CA ALA A 83 -0.73 16.73 9.42
C ALA A 83 -2.24 16.69 9.19
N ALA A 84 -2.75 17.43 8.20
CA ALA A 84 -4.18 17.39 7.83
C ALA A 84 -4.61 16.01 7.32
N SER A 85 -3.79 15.36 6.51
CA SER A 85 -4.06 14.01 6.00
C SER A 85 -4.06 12.96 7.13
N LEU A 86 -3.13 13.10 8.07
CA LEU A 86 -3.06 12.23 9.26
C LEU A 86 -4.29 12.43 10.16
N ALA A 87 -4.70 13.68 10.39
CA ALA A 87 -5.90 13.99 11.15
C ALA A 87 -7.16 13.41 10.48
N LEU A 88 -7.28 13.50 9.15
CA LEU A 88 -8.37 12.89 8.39
C LEU A 88 -8.39 11.37 8.57
N PHE A 89 -7.24 10.70 8.50
CA PHE A 89 -7.14 9.26 8.71
C PHE A 89 -7.59 8.85 10.12
N LEU A 90 -7.08 9.52 11.15
CA LEU A 90 -7.42 9.21 12.56
C LEU A 90 -8.89 9.49 12.85
N LEU A 91 -9.43 10.60 12.34
CA LEU A 91 -10.86 10.92 12.45
C LEU A 91 -11.71 9.83 11.78
N SER A 92 -11.32 9.41 10.59
CA SER A 92 -12.05 8.35 9.86
C SER A 92 -12.02 7.02 10.61
N ALA A 93 -10.88 6.64 11.18
CA ALA A 93 -10.76 5.45 12.01
C ALA A 93 -11.65 5.53 13.26
N PHE A 94 -11.70 6.69 13.93
CA PHE A 94 -12.58 6.95 15.06
C PHE A 94 -14.07 6.83 14.69
N MET A 95 -14.47 7.38 13.55
CA MET A 95 -15.86 7.35 13.07
C MET A 95 -16.31 5.95 12.61
N LEU A 96 -15.38 5.03 12.34
CA LEU A 96 -15.68 3.65 11.98
C LEU A 96 -15.93 2.80 13.24
N ASN A 97 -14.93 2.57 14.07
CA ASN A 97 -15.07 1.89 15.35
C ASN A 97 -13.79 2.00 16.20
N TRP A 98 -13.92 1.62 17.48
CA TRP A 98 -12.81 1.67 18.43
C TRP A 98 -11.60 0.82 18.04
N LEU A 99 -11.82 -0.38 17.50
CA LEU A 99 -10.72 -1.28 17.12
C LEU A 99 -9.91 -0.70 15.95
N ALA A 100 -10.60 -0.10 14.97
CA ALA A 100 -9.94 0.60 13.87
C ALA A 100 -9.06 1.75 14.39
N LEU A 101 -9.56 2.55 15.33
CA LEU A 101 -8.78 3.62 15.95
C LEU A 101 -7.59 3.07 16.76
N ALA A 102 -7.80 2.02 17.56
CA ALA A 102 -6.76 1.42 18.40
C ALA A 102 -5.62 0.83 17.56
N LEU A 103 -5.91 0.30 16.36
CA LEU A 103 -4.92 -0.25 15.43
C LEU A 103 -4.32 0.79 14.47
N ALA A 104 -4.88 2.01 14.40
CA ALA A 104 -4.38 3.05 13.52
C ALA A 104 -2.89 3.39 13.74
N PRO A 105 -2.34 3.47 14.97
CA PRO A 105 -0.91 3.67 15.19
C PRO A 105 -0.03 2.56 14.59
N VAL A 106 -0.50 1.30 14.68
CA VAL A 106 0.22 0.15 14.09
C VAL A 106 0.23 0.26 12.57
N ALA A 107 -0.91 0.61 11.95
CA ALA A 107 -0.99 0.86 10.52
C ALA A 107 -0.05 1.99 10.09
N LEU A 108 -0.01 3.09 10.84
CA LEU A 108 0.88 4.23 10.56
C LEU A 108 2.36 3.86 10.66
N LEU A 109 2.75 2.99 11.60
CA LEU A 109 4.12 2.51 11.71
C LEU A 109 4.61 1.89 10.38
N PHE A 110 3.82 1.03 9.76
CA PHE A 110 4.16 0.43 8.48
C PHE A 110 4.02 1.41 7.32
N VAL A 111 2.92 2.16 7.28
CA VAL A 111 2.57 3.10 6.19
C VAL A 111 3.54 4.30 6.12
N LEU A 112 4.13 4.74 7.21
CA LEU A 112 5.16 5.77 7.22
C LEU A 112 6.57 5.18 7.23
N GLY A 113 6.77 4.07 7.96
CA GLY A 113 8.07 3.42 8.14
C GLY A 113 8.70 2.91 6.84
N TYR A 114 7.87 2.49 5.86
CA TYR A 114 8.39 2.01 4.58
C TYR A 114 9.27 3.06 3.86
N SER A 115 9.04 4.35 4.10
CA SER A 115 9.83 5.44 3.49
C SER A 115 11.32 5.38 3.84
N TYR A 116 11.67 4.74 4.94
CA TYR A 116 13.07 4.54 5.36
C TYR A 116 13.67 3.22 4.87
N ALA A 117 12.84 2.26 4.48
CA ALA A 117 13.24 0.87 4.28
C ALA A 117 14.39 0.70 3.29
N LYS A 118 14.40 1.41 2.16
CA LYS A 118 15.45 1.34 1.13
C LYS A 118 16.85 1.80 1.61
N ARG A 119 16.92 2.45 2.77
CA ARG A 119 18.19 2.88 3.39
C ARG A 119 18.86 1.74 4.16
N PHE A 120 18.10 0.73 4.55
CA PHE A 120 18.54 -0.34 5.44
C PHE A 120 18.42 -1.74 4.85
N THR A 121 17.46 -1.97 3.94
CA THR A 121 17.17 -3.32 3.45
C THR A 121 16.76 -3.36 1.99
N ALA A 122 17.21 -4.41 1.30
CA ALA A 122 16.75 -4.73 -0.06
C ALA A 122 15.29 -5.20 -0.09
N PHE A 123 14.72 -5.61 1.06
CA PHE A 123 13.31 -6.02 1.18
C PHE A 123 12.35 -4.84 1.37
N ALA A 124 12.77 -3.61 1.05
CA ALA A 124 11.91 -2.41 1.06
C ALA A 124 10.60 -2.62 0.30
N HIS A 125 10.64 -3.40 -0.80
CA HIS A 125 9.47 -3.77 -1.61
C HIS A 125 8.43 -4.59 -0.83
N VAL A 126 8.88 -5.51 0.02
CA VAL A 126 8.00 -6.31 0.89
C VAL A 126 7.39 -5.42 1.98
N ILE A 127 8.17 -4.50 2.55
CA ILE A 127 7.68 -3.54 3.55
C ILE A 127 6.62 -2.62 2.95
N LEU A 128 6.78 -2.17 1.70
CA LEU A 128 5.75 -1.44 0.96
C LEU A 128 4.52 -2.33 0.74
N GLY A 129 4.73 -3.60 0.36
CA GLY A 129 3.66 -4.59 0.22
C GLY A 129 2.85 -4.75 1.51
N ILE A 130 3.50 -4.86 2.68
CA ILE A 130 2.85 -4.91 3.99
C ILE A 130 2.04 -3.63 4.24
N ALA A 131 2.58 -2.45 3.94
CA ALA A 131 1.88 -1.18 4.14
C ALA A 131 0.57 -1.10 3.33
N LEU A 132 0.53 -1.63 2.09
CA LEU A 132 -0.69 -1.70 1.29
C LEU A 132 -1.61 -2.85 1.72
N ALA A 133 -1.04 -3.96 2.18
CA ALA A 133 -1.76 -5.14 2.66
C ALA A 133 -2.65 -4.87 3.89
N ILE A 134 -2.37 -3.82 4.64
CA ILE A 134 -3.21 -3.38 5.75
C ILE A 134 -4.62 -2.99 5.26
N SER A 135 -4.78 -2.51 4.02
CA SER A 135 -6.03 -1.94 3.54
C SER A 135 -7.23 -2.91 3.57
N PRO A 136 -7.18 -4.17 3.08
CA PRO A 136 -8.32 -5.07 3.17
C PRO A 136 -8.64 -5.50 4.61
N SER A 137 -7.64 -5.75 5.45
CA SER A 137 -7.85 -6.09 6.86
C SER A 137 -8.41 -4.90 7.65
N ALA A 138 -7.93 -3.68 7.41
CA ALA A 138 -8.48 -2.48 8.04
C ALA A 138 -9.93 -2.23 7.63
N ALA A 139 -10.28 -2.42 6.36
CA ALA A 139 -11.64 -2.31 5.87
C ALA A 139 -12.56 -3.41 6.43
N TRP A 140 -12.05 -4.64 6.57
CA TRP A 140 -12.76 -5.72 7.29
C TRP A 140 -13.07 -5.34 8.73
N ILE A 141 -12.08 -4.85 9.48
CA ILE A 141 -12.25 -4.37 10.86
C ILE A 141 -13.25 -3.22 10.91
N ALA A 142 -13.20 -2.29 9.94
CA ALA A 142 -14.13 -1.17 9.85
C ALA A 142 -15.60 -1.63 9.76
N VAL A 143 -15.87 -2.76 9.13
CA VAL A 143 -17.22 -3.32 8.96
C VAL A 143 -17.61 -4.24 10.11
N LYS A 144 -16.73 -5.19 10.50
CA LYS A 144 -17.02 -6.24 11.48
C LYS A 144 -16.69 -5.86 12.94
N GLY A 145 -15.80 -4.88 13.15
CA GLY A 145 -15.27 -4.58 14.48
C GLY A 145 -14.35 -5.68 15.06
N SER A 146 -13.93 -6.63 14.24
CA SER A 146 -13.07 -7.76 14.64
C SER A 146 -12.21 -8.24 13.48
N LEU A 147 -11.18 -9.04 13.78
CA LEU A 147 -10.30 -9.68 12.79
C LEU A 147 -10.39 -11.23 12.86
N TYR A 148 -11.42 -11.76 13.49
CA TYR A 148 -11.61 -13.21 13.63
C TYR A 148 -12.12 -13.84 12.32
N SER A 149 -11.22 -13.99 11.34
CA SER A 149 -11.47 -14.69 10.08
C SER A 149 -10.14 -14.85 9.32
N GLU A 150 -10.00 -15.93 8.55
CA GLU A 150 -8.86 -16.13 7.66
C GLU A 150 -8.93 -15.25 6.41
N VAL A 151 -10.13 -14.86 6.01
CA VAL A 151 -10.37 -14.09 4.76
C VAL A 151 -9.59 -12.78 4.71
N PRO A 152 -9.66 -11.85 5.70
CA PRO A 152 -8.90 -10.60 5.64
C PRO A 152 -7.39 -10.84 5.67
N ILE A 153 -6.91 -11.90 6.34
CA ILE A 153 -5.50 -12.26 6.37
C ILE A 153 -5.03 -12.71 4.99
N LEU A 154 -5.80 -13.59 4.33
CA LEU A 154 -5.49 -14.04 2.97
C LEU A 154 -5.52 -12.90 1.97
N LEU A 155 -6.52 -12.01 2.03
CA LEU A 155 -6.58 -10.80 1.20
C LEU A 155 -5.34 -9.93 1.41
N SER A 156 -4.92 -9.74 2.67
CA SER A 156 -3.72 -8.97 2.98
C SER A 156 -2.45 -9.63 2.42
N LEU A 157 -2.31 -10.94 2.52
CA LEU A 157 -1.17 -11.66 1.94
C LEU A 157 -1.15 -11.57 0.41
N ILE A 158 -2.29 -11.67 -0.26
CA ILE A 158 -2.43 -11.50 -1.71
C ILE A 158 -1.94 -10.09 -2.11
N VAL A 159 -2.45 -9.05 -1.45
CA VAL A 159 -2.07 -7.65 -1.73
C VAL A 159 -0.59 -7.42 -1.46
N MET A 160 -0.04 -7.99 -0.38
CA MET A 160 1.38 -7.88 -0.04
C MET A 160 2.26 -8.46 -1.15
N MET A 161 2.00 -9.70 -1.58
CA MET A 161 2.80 -10.38 -2.59
C MET A 161 2.68 -9.69 -3.94
N TRP A 162 1.47 -9.35 -4.36
CA TRP A 162 1.24 -8.68 -5.63
C TRP A 162 1.89 -7.30 -5.68
N THR A 163 1.75 -6.49 -4.61
CA THR A 163 2.37 -5.16 -4.53
C THR A 163 3.89 -5.24 -4.48
N ALA A 164 4.45 -6.18 -3.71
CA ALA A 164 5.90 -6.36 -3.64
C ALA A 164 6.47 -6.75 -5.01
N GLY A 165 5.83 -7.67 -5.72
CA GLY A 165 6.22 -8.07 -7.07
C GLY A 165 6.19 -6.90 -8.06
N PHE A 166 5.11 -6.13 -8.04
CA PHE A 166 4.96 -4.94 -8.88
C PHE A 166 6.03 -3.88 -8.56
N ASP A 167 6.29 -3.61 -7.28
CA ASP A 167 7.26 -2.61 -6.87
C ASP A 167 8.70 -3.02 -7.21
N VAL A 168 9.03 -4.32 -7.18
CA VAL A 168 10.31 -4.85 -7.68
C VAL A 168 10.48 -4.56 -9.16
N LEU A 169 9.44 -4.79 -9.99
CA LEU A 169 9.49 -4.46 -11.42
C LEU A 169 9.69 -2.97 -11.64
N TYR A 170 8.96 -2.14 -10.88
CA TYR A 170 9.08 -0.69 -10.97
C TYR A 170 10.46 -0.18 -10.57
N ALA A 171 11.08 -0.79 -9.55
CA ALA A 171 12.41 -0.44 -9.07
C ALA A 171 13.54 -0.77 -10.09
N CYS A 172 13.30 -1.64 -11.06
CA CYS A 172 14.25 -1.89 -12.14
C CYS A 172 14.58 -0.62 -12.94
N GLN A 173 13.67 0.37 -12.96
CA GLN A 173 13.91 1.67 -13.63
C GLN A 173 14.98 2.51 -12.91
N ASP A 174 15.16 2.30 -11.61
CA ASP A 174 16.13 3.03 -10.79
C ASP A 174 17.43 2.24 -10.56
N PHE A 175 17.62 1.07 -11.21
CA PHE A 175 18.74 0.15 -10.96
C PHE A 175 20.12 0.84 -10.95
N GLU A 176 20.45 1.59 -12.01
CA GLU A 176 21.74 2.27 -12.13
C GLU A 176 21.93 3.35 -11.06
N TYR A 177 20.87 4.09 -10.75
CA TYR A 177 20.90 5.12 -9.73
C TYR A 177 21.04 4.51 -8.32
N ASP A 178 20.21 3.54 -7.96
CA ASP A 178 20.22 2.89 -6.66
C ASP A 178 21.59 2.26 -6.37
N ARG A 179 22.18 1.60 -7.37
CA ARG A 179 23.50 1.00 -7.25
C ARG A 179 24.60 2.03 -7.01
N LYS A 180 24.59 3.16 -7.73
CA LYS A 180 25.55 4.26 -7.56
C LYS A 180 25.39 5.01 -6.26
N ALA A 181 24.13 5.19 -5.82
CA ALA A 181 23.79 5.91 -4.59
C ALA A 181 23.90 5.04 -3.32
N GLY A 182 24.22 3.75 -3.45
CA GLY A 182 24.30 2.82 -2.32
C GLY A 182 22.96 2.54 -1.66
N LEU A 183 21.84 2.71 -2.39
CA LEU A 183 20.51 2.39 -1.91
C LEU A 183 20.23 0.89 -2.02
N ASN A 184 19.49 0.38 -1.06
CA ASN A 184 19.15 -1.05 -1.03
C ASN A 184 17.83 -1.26 -1.77
N SER A 185 17.90 -1.98 -2.90
CA SER A 185 16.73 -2.49 -3.62
C SER A 185 17.01 -3.91 -4.11
N ILE A 186 15.98 -4.69 -4.40
CA ILE A 186 16.14 -6.04 -4.96
C ILE A 186 16.91 -5.98 -6.27
N PRO A 187 16.61 -5.08 -7.24
CA PRO A 187 17.42 -4.94 -8.44
C PRO A 187 18.88 -4.58 -8.15
N ALA A 188 19.15 -3.63 -7.25
CA ALA A 188 20.52 -3.22 -6.92
C ALA A 188 21.35 -4.39 -6.35
N LYS A 189 20.73 -5.28 -5.55
CA LYS A 189 21.38 -6.41 -4.88
C LYS A 189 21.51 -7.65 -5.76
N PHE A 190 20.48 -8.00 -6.53
CA PHE A 190 20.40 -9.28 -7.28
C PHE A 190 20.49 -9.09 -8.79
N GLY A 191 20.66 -7.86 -9.29
CA GLY A 191 20.63 -7.53 -10.70
C GLY A 191 19.21 -7.59 -11.29
N ILE A 192 19.04 -7.12 -12.54
CA ILE A 192 17.74 -7.08 -13.22
C ILE A 192 17.15 -8.50 -13.40
N ALA A 193 17.96 -9.46 -13.84
CA ALA A 193 17.49 -10.84 -14.04
C ALA A 193 16.99 -11.47 -12.72
N GLY A 194 17.73 -11.32 -11.62
CA GLY A 194 17.32 -11.78 -10.30
C GLY A 194 16.04 -11.09 -9.81
N ALA A 195 15.93 -9.77 -10.03
CA ALA A 195 14.73 -9.01 -9.69
C ALA A 195 13.48 -9.50 -10.44
N LEU A 196 13.61 -9.79 -11.74
CA LEU A 196 12.51 -10.34 -12.55
C LEU A 196 12.06 -11.72 -12.05
N TRP A 197 13.00 -12.59 -11.66
CA TRP A 197 12.65 -13.89 -11.07
C TRP A 197 11.94 -13.74 -9.73
N ILE A 198 12.42 -12.86 -8.85
CA ILE A 198 11.79 -12.59 -7.54
C ILE A 198 10.38 -12.02 -7.75
N ALA A 199 10.20 -11.08 -8.68
CA ALA A 199 8.89 -10.54 -9.00
C ALA A 199 7.91 -11.62 -9.48
N ARG A 200 8.38 -12.54 -10.37
CA ARG A 200 7.56 -13.69 -10.81
C ARG A 200 7.15 -14.60 -9.66
N LEU A 201 8.06 -14.87 -8.71
CA LEU A 201 7.74 -15.67 -7.53
C LEU A 201 6.68 -14.98 -6.65
N PHE A 202 6.78 -13.67 -6.44
CA PHE A 202 5.77 -12.92 -5.70
C PHE A 202 4.40 -12.97 -6.38
N HIS A 203 4.33 -12.78 -7.70
CA HIS A 203 3.07 -12.85 -8.44
C HIS A 203 2.49 -14.28 -8.46
N ALA A 204 3.34 -15.31 -8.61
CA ALA A 204 2.90 -16.69 -8.52
C ALA A 204 2.32 -17.03 -7.12
N GLN A 205 2.96 -16.54 -6.04
CA GLN A 205 2.42 -16.70 -4.68
C GLN A 205 1.10 -15.94 -4.51
N ALA A 206 0.99 -14.72 -5.04
CA ALA A 206 -0.28 -13.96 -5.02
C ALA A 206 -1.40 -14.74 -5.73
N PHE A 207 -1.11 -15.34 -6.89
CA PHE A 207 -2.06 -16.16 -7.63
C PHE A 207 -2.49 -17.42 -6.85
N ILE A 208 -1.54 -18.15 -6.26
CA ILE A 208 -1.83 -19.35 -5.44
C ILE A 208 -2.71 -18.97 -4.24
N LEU A 209 -2.42 -17.86 -3.55
CA LEU A 209 -3.23 -17.37 -2.44
C LEU A 209 -4.63 -16.94 -2.90
N LEU A 210 -4.74 -16.33 -4.08
CA LEU A 210 -6.03 -15.95 -4.67
C LEU A 210 -6.88 -17.17 -5.00
N LEU A 211 -6.26 -18.22 -5.56
CA LEU A 211 -6.93 -19.49 -5.82
C LEU A 211 -7.38 -20.14 -4.50
N PHE A 212 -6.52 -20.11 -3.47
CA PHE A 212 -6.88 -20.66 -2.15
C PHE A 212 -8.03 -19.86 -1.52
N LEU A 213 -8.03 -18.54 -1.60
CA LEU A 213 -9.13 -17.70 -1.15
C LEU A 213 -10.43 -18.05 -1.88
N PHE A 214 -10.38 -18.23 -3.21
CA PHE A 214 -11.55 -18.63 -4.00
C PHE A 214 -12.11 -19.99 -3.56
N LEU A 215 -11.25 -20.96 -3.28
CA LEU A 215 -11.67 -22.29 -2.82
C LEU A 215 -12.19 -22.28 -1.37
N LEU A 216 -11.70 -21.37 -0.53
CA LEU A 216 -12.13 -21.22 0.87
C LEU A 216 -13.48 -20.51 0.99
N THR A 217 -13.80 -19.64 0.02
CA THR A 217 -14.99 -18.80 0.06
C THR A 217 -15.96 -19.24 -1.04
N GLU A 218 -17.26 -19.28 -0.73
CA GLU A 218 -18.31 -19.60 -1.71
C GLU A 218 -18.55 -18.42 -2.69
N LEU A 219 -17.47 -17.85 -3.24
CA LEU A 219 -17.53 -16.82 -4.24
C LEU A 219 -18.06 -17.44 -5.56
N GLY A 220 -19.09 -16.85 -6.13
CA GLY A 220 -19.74 -17.35 -7.34
C GLY A 220 -18.81 -17.38 -8.57
N TRP A 221 -19.32 -17.92 -9.68
CA TRP A 221 -18.60 -18.13 -10.94
C TRP A 221 -17.90 -16.87 -11.51
N LEU A 222 -18.44 -15.67 -11.24
CA LEU A 222 -17.82 -14.39 -11.67
C LEU A 222 -16.46 -14.17 -10.99
N ALA A 223 -16.33 -14.53 -9.70
CA ALA A 223 -15.06 -14.45 -9.01
C ALA A 223 -14.07 -15.48 -9.57
N GLY A 224 -14.54 -16.71 -9.88
CA GLY A 224 -13.75 -17.74 -10.55
C GLY A 224 -13.24 -17.29 -11.92
N ALA A 225 -14.06 -16.64 -12.72
CA ALA A 225 -13.65 -16.06 -13.98
C ALA A 225 -12.58 -14.97 -13.78
N GLY A 226 -12.72 -14.13 -12.74
CA GLY A 226 -11.71 -13.13 -12.35
C GLY A 226 -10.37 -13.76 -12.00
N VAL A 227 -10.36 -14.86 -11.26
CA VAL A 227 -9.11 -15.60 -10.92
C VAL A 227 -8.39 -16.14 -12.15
N VAL A 228 -9.13 -16.59 -13.17
CA VAL A 228 -8.55 -17.11 -14.42
C VAL A 228 -7.96 -15.99 -15.28
N LEU A 229 -8.45 -14.76 -15.17
CA LEU A 229 -8.00 -13.61 -15.96
C LEU A 229 -6.76 -12.90 -15.37
N VAL A 230 -6.33 -13.25 -14.17
CA VAL A 230 -5.13 -12.70 -13.50
C VAL A 230 -3.89 -13.50 -13.83
#